data_9ed48e322959cc2507efbc642b6189fe
#
_entry.id   9ed48e322959cc2507efbc642b6189fe
#
_cell.length_a   1.000
_cell.length_b   1.000
_cell.length_c   1.000
_cell.angle_alpha   90.00
_cell.angle_beta   90.00
_cell.angle_gamma   90.00
#
_symmetry.space_group_name_H-M   'P 1'
#
loop_
_entity.id
_entity.type
_entity.pdbx_description
1 polymer ?
#
loop_
_entity_poly.entity_id
_entity_poly.type
_entity_poly.pdbx_seq_one_letter_code
_entity_poly.pdbx_strand_id
1 'polypeptide(L)'
;PNPSVGVVQEPIGRDPRNRLRMSIASSQLGTGRFARSNYRTLETFPTSSDTATSASLVEWKLDTGRTHQIRVHSKFLGCGILGDETYDGNKEHVKKQLLNNPGIKKVNAEAVSKRSVRPMLHARTIGFTHPRTGGSLDFSREPPQDFLDVLDALKKC
;
A
#
# COMPACT_ATOMS: atom_id res chain seq x y z
N PRO A 1 -0.44 5.40 -7.58
CA PRO A 1 -1.20 6.64 -7.36
C PRO A 1 -0.88 7.72 -8.39
N ASN A 2 -1.83 8.61 -8.63
CA ASN A 2 -1.64 9.78 -9.47
C ASN A 2 -2.00 11.03 -8.61
N PRO A 3 -1.08 12.00 -8.43
CA PRO A 3 0.28 12.04 -8.99
C PRO A 3 1.22 10.96 -8.41
N SER A 4 2.39 10.79 -9.02
CA SER A 4 3.40 9.79 -8.60
C SER A 4 4.09 10.12 -7.28
N VAL A 5 4.02 11.36 -6.83
CA VAL A 5 4.51 11.85 -5.53
C VAL A 5 3.42 12.69 -4.89
N GLY A 6 3.22 12.54 -3.59
CA GLY A 6 2.22 13.34 -2.90
C GLY A 6 2.18 13.13 -1.40
N VAL A 7 1.22 13.81 -0.79
CA VAL A 7 0.95 13.74 0.65
C VAL A 7 -0.53 13.44 0.85
N VAL A 8 -0.83 12.48 1.71
CA VAL A 8 -2.19 12.26 2.22
C VAL A 8 -2.24 12.77 3.65
N GLN A 9 -3.14 13.73 3.90
CA GLN A 9 -3.32 14.35 5.21
C GLN A 9 -4.79 14.24 5.63
N GLU A 10 -5.23 13.01 5.83
CA GLU A 10 -6.61 12.70 6.15
C GLU A 10 -6.70 12.05 7.55
N PRO A 11 -7.60 12.52 8.42
CA PRO A 11 -7.74 11.96 9.77
C PRO A 11 -8.25 10.53 9.72
N ILE A 12 -7.74 9.69 10.62
CA ILE A 12 -8.10 8.28 10.71
C ILE A 12 -8.86 7.99 12.01
N GLY A 13 -9.99 7.32 11.90
CA GLY A 13 -10.82 6.86 12.99
C GLY A 13 -11.33 5.43 12.78
N ARG A 14 -12.09 4.91 13.74
CA ARG A 14 -12.80 3.63 13.59
C ARG A 14 -13.86 3.76 12.51
N ASP A 15 -13.97 2.75 11.64
CA ASP A 15 -15.04 2.69 10.65
C ASP A 15 -16.40 2.51 11.38
N PRO A 16 -17.37 3.42 11.21
CA PRO A 16 -18.66 3.32 11.89
C PRO A 16 -19.49 2.10 11.46
N ARG A 17 -19.23 1.58 10.24
CA ARG A 17 -19.94 0.42 9.69
C ARG A 17 -19.28 -0.91 10.05
N ASN A 18 -17.97 -0.89 10.34
CA ASN A 18 -17.22 -2.08 10.71
C ASN A 18 -16.10 -1.74 11.70
N ARG A 19 -16.33 -1.95 12.99
CA ARG A 19 -15.40 -1.62 14.06
C ARG A 19 -14.07 -2.35 14.04
N LEU A 20 -13.91 -3.39 13.21
CA LEU A 20 -12.65 -4.07 12.98
C LEU A 20 -11.74 -3.32 11.98
N ARG A 21 -12.29 -2.32 11.29
CA ARG A 21 -11.58 -1.49 10.31
C ARG A 21 -11.31 -0.09 10.87
N MET A 22 -10.35 0.55 10.23
CA MET A 22 -10.14 1.99 10.29
C MET A 22 -10.63 2.62 8.98
N SER A 23 -11.00 3.89 9.00
CA SER A 23 -11.41 4.65 7.81
C SER A 23 -10.95 6.09 7.93
N ILE A 24 -11.02 6.82 6.82
CA ILE A 24 -10.95 8.27 6.88
C ILE A 24 -12.15 8.75 7.73
N ALA A 25 -11.85 9.52 8.75
CA ALA A 25 -12.87 10.06 9.62
C ALA A 25 -13.46 11.32 9.02
N SER A 26 -14.78 11.47 9.09
CA SER A 26 -15.42 12.74 8.72
C SER A 26 -14.97 13.84 9.68
N SER A 27 -14.44 14.93 9.13
CA SER A 27 -14.10 16.13 9.91
C SER A 27 -15.30 16.70 10.67
N GLN A 28 -16.51 16.47 10.18
CA GLN A 28 -17.77 16.93 10.81
C GLN A 28 -18.12 16.15 12.09
N LEU A 29 -17.61 14.94 12.27
CA LEU A 29 -17.92 14.09 13.43
C LEU A 29 -16.84 14.14 14.53
N GLY A 30 -15.71 14.83 14.32
CA GLY A 30 -14.65 15.01 15.31
C GLY A 30 -13.99 13.73 15.85
N THR A 31 -14.22 12.57 15.22
CA THR A 31 -13.87 11.26 15.77
C THR A 31 -12.52 10.71 15.27
N GLY A 32 -11.87 11.40 14.33
CA GLY A 32 -10.60 10.98 13.74
C GLY A 32 -9.38 11.61 14.42
N ARG A 33 -8.26 10.89 14.40
CA ARG A 33 -6.95 11.41 14.82
C ARG A 33 -6.18 11.87 13.59
N PHE A 34 -5.55 13.04 13.66
CA PHE A 34 -4.68 13.54 12.61
C PHE A 34 -3.68 12.46 12.14
N ALA A 35 -3.59 12.30 10.82
CA ALA A 35 -2.67 11.37 10.20
C ALA A 35 -2.09 12.00 8.93
N ARG A 36 -0.78 11.84 8.73
CA ARG A 36 -0.06 12.34 7.56
C ARG A 36 0.92 11.31 7.04
N SER A 37 0.83 11.04 5.74
CA SER A 37 1.69 10.10 5.02
C SER A 37 2.20 10.75 3.74
N ASN A 38 3.50 10.72 3.52
CA ASN A 38 4.12 11.10 2.25
C ASN A 38 4.29 9.82 1.42
N TYR A 39 4.10 9.90 0.10
CA TYR A 39 4.31 8.76 -0.78
C TYR A 39 5.06 9.14 -2.05
N ARG A 40 5.77 8.15 -2.61
CA ARG A 40 6.46 8.24 -3.88
C ARG A 40 6.35 6.91 -4.62
N THR A 41 5.85 6.95 -5.85
CA THR A 41 5.88 5.79 -6.76
C THR A 41 7.31 5.55 -7.21
N LEU A 42 7.82 4.35 -6.96
CA LEU A 42 9.17 3.93 -7.35
C LEU A 42 9.16 3.23 -8.70
N GLU A 43 8.13 2.40 -8.96
CA GLU A 43 8.01 1.60 -10.19
C GLU A 43 6.53 1.38 -10.50
N THR A 44 6.17 1.29 -11.78
CA THR A 44 4.81 0.99 -12.26
C THR A 44 4.79 -0.28 -13.08
N PHE A 45 3.72 -1.04 -13.01
CA PHE A 45 3.55 -2.31 -13.72
C PHE A 45 2.20 -2.34 -14.47
N PRO A 46 2.17 -2.77 -15.75
CA PRO A 46 3.31 -3.04 -16.61
C PRO A 46 4.11 -1.76 -16.91
N THR A 47 5.37 -1.93 -17.30
CA THR A 47 6.31 -0.82 -17.55
C THR A 47 6.16 -0.18 -18.93
N SER A 48 5.38 -0.75 -19.83
CA SER A 48 5.17 -0.19 -21.18
C SER A 48 4.27 1.05 -21.13
N SER A 49 4.69 2.12 -21.81
CA SER A 49 4.04 3.42 -21.84
C SER A 49 2.62 3.44 -22.42
N ASP A 50 2.24 2.42 -23.18
CA ASP A 50 1.00 2.38 -23.95
C ASP A 50 -0.15 1.67 -23.23
N THR A 51 0.07 1.20 -22.01
CA THR A 51 -0.94 0.47 -21.25
C THR A 51 -1.24 1.13 -19.90
N ALA A 52 -2.50 1.08 -19.48
CA ALA A 52 -2.88 1.60 -18.17
C ALA A 52 -2.11 0.89 -17.04
N THR A 53 -1.51 1.65 -16.13
CA THR A 53 -0.84 1.12 -14.95
C THR A 53 -1.81 0.30 -14.10
N SER A 54 -1.51 -0.97 -13.90
CA SER A 54 -2.35 -1.88 -13.09
C SER A 54 -1.87 -2.01 -11.65
N ALA A 55 -0.57 -1.84 -11.41
CA ALA A 55 0.04 -1.87 -10.09
C ALA A 55 1.23 -0.91 -9.99
N SER A 56 1.63 -0.56 -8.78
CA SER A 56 2.79 0.28 -8.52
C SER A 56 3.52 -0.15 -7.25
N LEU A 57 4.83 -0.09 -7.28
CA LEU A 57 5.66 -0.11 -6.07
C LEU A 57 5.73 1.31 -5.51
N VAL A 58 5.25 1.49 -4.28
CA VAL A 58 5.14 2.81 -3.64
C VAL A 58 5.93 2.83 -2.35
N GLU A 59 6.79 3.82 -2.20
CA GLU A 59 7.44 4.13 -0.94
C GLU A 59 6.55 5.06 -0.12
N TRP A 60 6.42 4.75 1.17
CA TRP A 60 5.69 5.56 2.13
C TRP A 60 6.61 6.05 3.24
N LYS A 61 6.53 7.34 3.55
CA LYS A 61 7.18 7.94 4.72
C LYS A 61 6.10 8.54 5.62
N LEU A 62 6.05 8.05 6.85
CA LEU A 62 5.02 8.42 7.81
C LEU A 62 5.50 9.54 8.73
N ASP A 63 4.70 10.61 8.85
CA ASP A 63 4.89 11.64 9.88
C ASP A 63 4.09 11.30 11.15
N THR A 64 3.12 10.39 11.05
CA THR A 64 2.30 9.85 12.15
C THR A 64 2.16 8.34 12.01
N GLY A 65 1.91 7.61 13.11
CA GLY A 65 1.73 6.16 13.15
C GLY A 65 0.34 5.75 13.65
N ARG A 66 -0.73 5.99 12.87
CA ARG A 66 -2.08 5.53 13.24
C ARG A 66 -2.31 4.09 12.82
N THR A 67 -3.18 3.40 13.54
CA THR A 67 -3.57 2.02 13.20
C THR A 67 -4.00 1.93 11.74
N HIS A 68 -3.38 1.02 10.98
CA HIS A 68 -3.62 0.78 9.57
C HIS A 68 -3.42 2.01 8.65
N GLN A 69 -2.63 3.00 9.05
CA GLN A 69 -2.54 4.29 8.37
C GLN A 69 -2.26 4.16 6.88
N ILE A 70 -1.18 3.47 6.47
CA ILE A 70 -0.84 3.29 5.05
C ILE A 70 -1.97 2.58 4.31
N ARG A 71 -2.58 1.56 4.90
CA ARG A 71 -3.67 0.77 4.30
C ARG A 71 -4.89 1.64 4.02
N VAL A 72 -5.27 2.51 4.97
CA VAL A 72 -6.39 3.46 4.84
C VAL A 72 -6.07 4.55 3.83
N HIS A 73 -4.88 5.13 3.88
CA HIS A 73 -4.47 6.19 2.95
C HIS A 73 -4.31 5.67 1.51
N SER A 74 -3.78 4.45 1.32
CA SER A 74 -3.74 3.81 0.00
C SER A 74 -5.14 3.61 -0.58
N LYS A 75 -6.08 3.12 0.25
CA LYS A 75 -7.49 2.99 -0.15
C LYS A 75 -8.10 4.34 -0.51
N PHE A 76 -7.85 5.40 0.27
CA PHE A 76 -8.32 6.76 -0.01
C PHE A 76 -7.84 7.28 -1.37
N LEU A 77 -6.60 6.93 -1.76
CA LEU A 77 -6.06 7.24 -3.10
C LEU A 77 -6.64 6.35 -4.22
N GLY A 78 -7.58 5.45 -3.91
CA GLY A 78 -8.10 4.48 -4.88
C GLY A 78 -7.11 3.37 -5.26
N CYS A 79 -6.03 3.20 -4.48
CA CYS A 79 -4.92 2.28 -4.75
C CYS A 79 -4.75 1.31 -3.58
N GLY A 80 -5.69 0.38 -3.37
CA GLY A 80 -5.61 -0.62 -2.29
C GLY A 80 -4.31 -1.43 -2.36
N ILE A 81 -3.76 -1.78 -1.20
CA ILE A 81 -2.53 -2.57 -1.12
C ILE A 81 -2.81 -4.00 -1.59
N LEU A 82 -2.00 -4.49 -2.52
CA LEU A 82 -2.11 -5.83 -3.07
C LEU A 82 -2.12 -6.89 -1.96
N GLY A 83 -3.10 -7.80 -1.98
CA GLY A 83 -3.28 -8.83 -0.95
C GLY A 83 -3.97 -8.36 0.34
N ASP A 84 -4.38 -7.10 0.40
CA ASP A 84 -5.11 -6.55 1.56
C ASP A 84 -6.61 -6.76 1.43
N GLU A 85 -7.11 -7.91 1.89
CA GLU A 85 -8.54 -8.27 1.81
C GLU A 85 -9.45 -7.32 2.62
N THR A 86 -8.89 -6.61 3.60
CA THR A 86 -9.64 -5.67 4.44
C THR A 86 -9.88 -4.33 3.75
N TYR A 87 -8.93 -3.87 2.91
CA TYR A 87 -8.92 -2.53 2.33
C TYR A 87 -8.86 -2.53 0.80
N ASP A 88 -9.71 -3.33 0.15
CA ASP A 88 -9.93 -3.40 -1.31
C ASP A 88 -8.80 -4.00 -2.15
N GLY A 89 -7.78 -4.56 -1.51
CA GLY A 89 -6.68 -5.25 -2.19
C GLY A 89 -6.92 -6.76 -2.36
N ASN A 90 -8.18 -7.22 -2.42
CA ASN A 90 -8.47 -8.65 -2.50
C ASN A 90 -7.98 -9.26 -3.83
N LYS A 91 -7.65 -10.54 -3.79
CA LYS A 91 -6.99 -11.27 -4.88
C LYS A 91 -7.81 -11.26 -6.19
N GLU A 92 -9.11 -11.41 -6.10
CA GLU A 92 -9.98 -11.43 -7.28
C GLU A 92 -10.10 -10.06 -7.94
N HIS A 93 -10.18 -9.01 -7.14
CA HIS A 93 -10.19 -7.65 -7.65
C HIS A 93 -8.88 -7.32 -8.37
N VAL A 94 -7.74 -7.65 -7.74
CA VAL A 94 -6.41 -7.47 -8.34
C VAL A 94 -6.27 -8.27 -9.63
N LYS A 95 -6.65 -9.55 -9.63
CA LYS A 95 -6.63 -10.39 -10.83
C LYS A 95 -7.47 -9.78 -11.95
N LYS A 96 -8.67 -9.30 -11.65
CA LYS A 96 -9.53 -8.63 -12.62
C LYS A 96 -8.92 -7.35 -13.17
N GLN A 97 -8.32 -6.52 -12.32
CA GLN A 97 -7.63 -5.31 -12.76
C GLN A 97 -6.44 -5.62 -13.67
N LEU A 98 -5.63 -6.61 -13.32
CA LEU A 98 -4.52 -7.05 -14.16
C LEU A 98 -5.01 -7.58 -15.51
N LEU A 99 -6.08 -8.39 -15.53
CA LEU A 99 -6.65 -8.96 -16.75
C LEU A 99 -7.35 -7.93 -17.65
N ASN A 100 -7.79 -6.80 -17.11
CA ASN A 100 -8.35 -5.70 -17.91
C ASN A 100 -7.28 -4.98 -18.73
N ASN A 101 -6.00 -5.24 -18.47
CA ASN A 101 -4.90 -4.71 -19.26
C ASN A 101 -4.55 -5.71 -20.38
N PRO A 102 -4.74 -5.35 -21.67
CA PRO A 102 -4.53 -6.27 -22.79
C PRO A 102 -3.08 -6.74 -22.95
N GLY A 103 -2.11 -6.03 -22.37
CA GLY A 103 -0.69 -6.42 -22.34
C GLY A 103 -0.37 -7.53 -21.35
N ILE A 104 -1.25 -7.85 -20.40
CA ILE A 104 -0.96 -8.80 -19.33
C ILE A 104 -1.50 -10.20 -19.67
N LYS A 105 -0.61 -11.18 -19.71
CA LYS A 105 -0.99 -12.59 -19.92
C LYS A 105 -1.73 -13.13 -18.69
N LYS A 106 -2.80 -13.91 -18.91
CA LYS A 106 -3.60 -14.53 -17.85
C LYS A 106 -2.75 -15.28 -16.82
N VAL A 107 -1.74 -16.03 -17.27
CA VAL A 107 -0.83 -16.79 -16.40
C VAL A 107 -0.05 -15.90 -15.42
N ASN A 108 0.30 -14.69 -15.85
CA ASN A 108 1.04 -13.73 -15.01
C ASN A 108 0.09 -13.10 -13.96
N ALA A 109 -1.11 -12.70 -14.37
CA ALA A 109 -2.13 -12.19 -13.45
C ALA A 109 -2.50 -13.23 -12.36
N GLU A 110 -2.62 -14.49 -12.73
CA GLU A 110 -2.84 -15.59 -11.79
C GLU A 110 -1.66 -15.81 -10.84
N ALA A 111 -0.43 -15.71 -11.34
CA ALA A 111 0.77 -15.83 -10.52
C ALA A 111 0.86 -14.70 -9.46
N VAL A 112 0.57 -13.46 -9.84
CA VAL A 112 0.51 -12.32 -8.90
C VAL A 112 -0.57 -12.56 -7.84
N SER A 113 -1.80 -12.88 -8.26
CA SER A 113 -2.92 -13.15 -7.35
C SER A 113 -2.61 -14.28 -6.36
N LYS A 114 -2.04 -15.38 -6.83
CA LYS A 114 -1.69 -16.55 -6.01
C LYS A 114 -0.62 -16.23 -4.96
N ARG A 115 0.36 -15.38 -5.32
CA ARG A 115 1.48 -15.01 -4.42
C ARG A 115 1.10 -13.92 -3.41
N SER A 116 0.08 -13.12 -3.69
CA SER A 116 -0.36 -12.02 -2.80
C SER A 116 -1.23 -12.54 -1.66
N VAL A 117 -0.64 -13.34 -0.77
CA VAL A 117 -1.36 -14.04 0.32
C VAL A 117 -1.58 -13.20 1.57
N ARG A 118 -0.94 -12.05 1.67
CA ARG A 118 -1.06 -11.05 2.74
C ARG A 118 -0.95 -9.65 2.13
N PRO A 119 -1.24 -8.57 2.88
CA PRO A 119 -0.93 -7.25 2.39
C PRO A 119 0.54 -7.13 1.98
N MET A 120 0.81 -6.79 0.70
CA MET A 120 2.16 -6.54 0.20
C MET A 120 2.65 -5.19 0.73
N LEU A 121 2.93 -5.20 2.02
CA LEU A 121 3.43 -4.08 2.79
C LEU A 121 4.61 -4.53 3.64
N HIS A 122 5.71 -3.78 3.59
CA HIS A 122 6.93 -4.07 4.31
C HIS A 122 7.51 -2.80 4.93
N ALA A 123 7.88 -2.86 6.20
CA ALA A 123 8.59 -1.79 6.89
C ALA A 123 10.09 -1.95 6.63
N ARG A 124 10.62 -1.24 5.63
CA ARG A 124 12.03 -1.33 5.24
C ARG A 124 12.96 -0.68 6.24
N THR A 125 12.58 0.48 6.76
CA THR A 125 13.38 1.24 7.71
C THR A 125 12.53 1.69 8.89
N ILE A 126 13.13 1.71 10.06
CA ILE A 126 12.57 2.33 11.27
C ILE A 126 13.69 3.03 12.03
N GLY A 127 13.45 4.30 12.38
CA GLY A 127 14.36 5.08 13.21
C GLY A 127 13.62 5.63 14.44
N PHE A 128 14.27 5.63 15.59
CA PHE A 128 13.73 6.22 16.81
C PHE A 128 14.83 6.58 17.79
N THR A 129 14.53 7.49 18.72
CA THR A 129 15.42 7.84 19.82
C THR A 129 15.28 6.82 20.96
N HIS A 130 16.40 6.23 21.39
CA HIS A 130 16.40 5.27 22.48
C HIS A 130 15.94 5.96 23.79
N PRO A 131 14.90 5.46 24.47
CA PRO A 131 14.24 6.19 25.56
C PRO A 131 15.11 6.39 26.80
N ARG A 132 16.13 5.55 27.02
CA ARG A 132 17.04 5.64 28.16
C ARG A 132 18.30 6.43 27.84
N THR A 133 18.90 6.20 26.67
CA THR A 133 20.23 6.77 26.35
C THR A 133 20.15 8.06 25.54
N GLY A 134 18.99 8.38 24.94
CA GLY A 134 18.84 9.51 24.02
C GLY A 134 19.53 9.34 22.67
N GLY A 135 20.18 8.21 22.43
CA GLY A 135 20.86 7.91 21.17
C GLY A 135 19.88 7.61 20.04
N SER A 136 20.22 8.05 18.81
CA SER A 136 19.45 7.67 17.62
C SER A 136 19.73 6.21 17.25
N LEU A 137 18.67 5.48 16.96
CA LEU A 137 18.73 4.10 16.47
C LEU A 137 18.01 4.01 15.14
N ASP A 138 18.70 3.42 14.15
CA ASP A 138 18.20 3.21 12.81
C ASP A 138 18.36 1.74 12.41
N PHE A 139 17.26 1.14 11.94
CA PHE A 139 17.23 -0.24 11.50
C PHE A 139 16.73 -0.33 10.08
N SER A 140 17.30 -1.23 9.30
CA SER A 140 16.88 -1.51 7.93
C SER A 140 16.78 -3.02 7.69
N ARG A 141 15.79 -3.43 6.92
CA ARG A 141 15.61 -4.80 6.44
C ARG A 141 15.12 -4.80 5.00
N GLU A 142 15.73 -5.64 4.19
CA GLU A 142 15.24 -5.86 2.82
C GLU A 142 13.89 -6.58 2.83
N PRO A 143 13.07 -6.39 1.78
CA PRO A 143 11.79 -7.08 1.65
C PRO A 143 11.96 -8.61 1.72
N PRO A 144 11.03 -9.32 2.39
CA PRO A 144 11.06 -10.77 2.45
C PRO A 144 10.78 -11.40 1.09
N GLN A 145 11.14 -12.68 0.94
CA GLN A 145 11.09 -13.38 -0.34
C GLN A 145 9.70 -13.38 -0.99
N ASP A 146 8.64 -13.55 -0.21
CA ASP A 146 7.27 -13.49 -0.72
C ASP A 146 6.91 -12.15 -1.37
N PHE A 147 7.43 -11.04 -0.84
CA PHE A 147 7.27 -9.70 -1.42
C PHE A 147 8.06 -9.58 -2.74
N LEU A 148 9.30 -10.08 -2.77
CA LEU A 148 10.14 -10.09 -3.96
C LEU A 148 9.54 -10.96 -5.08
N ASP A 149 9.00 -12.12 -4.74
CA ASP A 149 8.33 -13.03 -5.68
C ASP A 149 7.10 -12.38 -6.36
N VAL A 150 6.38 -11.52 -5.63
CA VAL A 150 5.27 -10.75 -6.19
C VAL A 150 5.79 -9.67 -7.15
N LEU A 151 6.84 -8.94 -6.77
CA LEU A 151 7.48 -7.94 -7.66
C LEU A 151 7.98 -8.59 -8.95
N ASP A 152 8.63 -9.73 -8.85
CA ASP A 152 9.12 -10.48 -10.03
C ASP A 152 7.99 -10.96 -10.93
N ALA A 153 6.85 -11.35 -10.34
CA ALA A 153 5.67 -11.72 -11.10
C ALA A 153 5.06 -10.51 -11.82
N LEU A 154 5.04 -9.34 -11.19
CA LEU A 154 4.56 -8.09 -11.78
C LEU A 154 5.46 -7.61 -12.93
N LYS A 155 6.79 -7.75 -12.80
CA LYS A 155 7.75 -7.41 -13.87
C LYS A 155 7.62 -8.27 -15.13
N LYS A 156 7.02 -9.45 -15.00
CA LYS A 156 6.75 -10.36 -16.13
C LYS A 156 5.38 -10.10 -16.79
N CYS A 157 4.59 -9.20 -16.19
CA CYS A 157 3.36 -8.73 -16.79
C CYS A 157 3.64 -7.65 -17.82
#